data_529053be1920842ef964f7ea97a37a90
#
_entry.id   529053be1920842ef964f7ea97a37a90
#
_cell.length_a   1.000
_cell.length_b   1.000
_cell.length_c   1.000
_cell.angle_alpha   90.00
_cell.angle_beta   90.00
_cell.angle_gamma   90.00
#
_symmetry.space_group_name_H-M   'P 1'
#
loop_
_entity.id
_entity.type
_entity.pdbx_description
1 polymer ?
#
loop_
_entity_poly.entity_id
_entity_poly.type
_entity_poly.pdbx_seq_one_letter_code
_entity_poly.pdbx_strand_id
1 'polypeptide(L)'
;HKGVRLPMEGSELDGVILNADFLRNASMGKETGIGKRIIVLGGGNVAFDCARTAKRLGAEEIHLACLEARDVMTADEEEITQAQEEGIFVHPAQTFERITGEDHVTGVDFMNVKSFTFDENRRAIIEKEEGSEHHIDADTVIFAVGQRPDITEEAGLELGRGNSIVVKDMEKDKSTSVEGIFAAGDVIYGTKSVIMAIESGREAASQIDKYLGGDGDISEKLAPEQNADPYIGQCPGFGYEERKEPRIDKAEERQDNFNLF
;
A
#
# COMPACT_ATOMS: atom_id res chain seq x y z
N HIS A 1 1.05 -10.85 4.62
CA HIS A 1 1.27 -9.59 5.34
C HIS A 1 0.04 -9.23 6.18
N LYS A 2 0.27 -8.49 7.27
CA LYS A 2 -0.75 -7.83 8.09
C LYS A 2 -0.64 -6.33 7.92
N GLY A 3 -1.77 -5.63 7.98
CA GLY A 3 -1.78 -4.18 8.14
C GLY A 3 -1.13 -3.76 9.48
N VAL A 4 -0.56 -2.57 9.51
CA VAL A 4 0.02 -2.01 10.72
C VAL A 4 -1.03 -1.21 11.46
N ARG A 5 -1.21 -1.51 12.76
CA ARG A 5 -1.99 -0.71 13.69
C ARG A 5 -1.06 0.23 14.44
N LEU A 6 -1.36 1.51 14.46
CA LEU A 6 -0.59 2.45 15.27
C LEU A 6 -0.98 2.32 16.75
N PRO A 7 0.00 2.36 17.67
CA PRO A 7 -0.26 2.32 19.09
C PRO A 7 -0.73 3.70 19.57
N MET A 8 -2.02 3.98 19.38
CA MET A 8 -2.65 5.24 19.80
C MET A 8 -3.93 4.95 20.58
N GLU A 9 -4.38 5.92 21.36
CA GLU A 9 -5.61 5.84 22.13
C GLU A 9 -6.80 5.56 21.21
N GLY A 10 -7.65 4.61 21.57
CA GLY A 10 -8.82 4.19 20.80
C GLY A 10 -8.53 3.23 19.64
N SER A 11 -7.26 2.85 19.41
CA SER A 11 -6.94 1.95 18.29
C SER A 11 -7.54 0.54 18.39
N GLU A 12 -8.03 0.14 19.57
CA GLU A 12 -8.65 -1.15 19.82
C GLU A 12 -10.19 -1.12 19.84
N LEU A 13 -10.81 0.04 19.58
CA LEU A 13 -12.27 0.18 19.53
C LEU A 13 -12.88 -0.61 18.36
N ASP A 14 -14.12 -1.06 18.54
CA ASP A 14 -14.89 -1.60 17.43
C ASP A 14 -15.07 -0.54 16.34
N GLY A 15 -14.95 -0.95 15.07
CA GLY A 15 -14.91 -0.04 13.93
C GLY A 15 -13.49 0.34 13.49
N VAL A 16 -12.45 -0.10 14.23
CA VAL A 16 -11.05 0.06 13.79
C VAL A 16 -10.62 -1.16 12.98
N ILE A 17 -10.28 -0.96 11.71
CA ILE A 17 -9.98 -2.02 10.73
C ILE A 17 -8.57 -1.82 10.15
N LEU A 18 -7.93 -2.91 9.75
CA LEU A 18 -6.65 -2.86 9.05
C LEU A 18 -6.84 -2.98 7.53
N ASN A 19 -6.07 -2.22 6.77
CA ASN A 19 -6.14 -2.17 5.31
C ASN A 19 -6.13 -3.54 4.64
N ALA A 20 -5.20 -4.42 5.03
CA ALA A 20 -5.04 -5.74 4.40
C ALA A 20 -6.28 -6.62 4.60
N ASP A 21 -6.86 -6.61 5.79
CA ASP A 21 -8.07 -7.39 6.12
C ASP A 21 -9.28 -6.81 5.40
N PHE A 22 -9.42 -5.48 5.39
CA PHE A 22 -10.49 -4.78 4.69
C PHE A 22 -10.49 -5.10 3.20
N LEU A 23 -9.38 -4.84 2.49
CA LEU A 23 -9.27 -5.04 1.05
C LEU A 23 -9.43 -6.53 0.67
N ARG A 24 -8.88 -7.43 1.47
CA ARG A 24 -9.04 -8.88 1.27
C ARG A 24 -10.50 -9.29 1.39
N ASN A 25 -11.20 -8.85 2.44
CA ASN A 25 -12.62 -9.18 2.63
C ASN A 25 -13.48 -8.62 1.50
N ALA A 26 -13.24 -7.36 1.09
CA ALA A 26 -13.91 -6.74 -0.04
C ALA A 26 -13.70 -7.54 -1.34
N SER A 27 -12.46 -7.88 -1.66
CA SER A 27 -12.12 -8.66 -2.88
C SER A 27 -12.71 -10.06 -2.88
N MET A 28 -12.94 -10.64 -1.71
CA MET A 28 -13.56 -11.98 -1.56
C MET A 28 -15.10 -11.91 -1.46
N GLY A 29 -15.70 -10.73 -1.57
CA GLY A 29 -17.15 -10.55 -1.37
C GLY A 29 -17.62 -10.88 0.04
N LYS A 30 -16.76 -10.79 1.03
CA LYS A 30 -17.08 -11.00 2.45
C LYS A 30 -17.51 -9.69 3.08
N GLU A 31 -18.19 -9.82 4.23
CA GLU A 31 -18.52 -8.68 5.07
C GLU A 31 -17.23 -7.96 5.52
N THR A 32 -17.22 -6.65 5.36
CA THR A 32 -16.05 -5.81 5.66
C THR A 32 -16.16 -5.09 7.00
N GLY A 33 -17.34 -5.03 7.58
CA GLY A 33 -17.61 -4.38 8.87
C GLY A 33 -17.51 -2.85 8.83
N ILE A 34 -17.55 -2.23 7.63
CA ILE A 34 -17.52 -0.76 7.53
C ILE A 34 -18.92 -0.16 7.74
N GLY A 35 -18.96 1.03 8.33
CA GLY A 35 -20.17 1.85 8.46
C GLY A 35 -20.35 2.82 7.28
N LYS A 36 -20.83 4.03 7.59
CA LYS A 36 -21.19 5.05 6.60
C LYS A 36 -20.18 6.20 6.53
N ARG A 37 -19.58 6.55 7.67
CA ARG A 37 -18.61 7.63 7.78
C ARG A 37 -17.24 7.04 8.11
N ILE A 38 -16.33 7.16 7.18
CA ILE A 38 -15.06 6.44 7.23
C ILE A 38 -13.89 7.41 7.25
N ILE A 39 -12.95 7.15 8.13
CA ILE A 39 -11.64 7.81 8.10
C ILE A 39 -10.58 6.77 7.71
N VAL A 40 -9.81 7.04 6.67
CA VAL A 40 -8.64 6.27 6.27
C VAL A 40 -7.37 7.01 6.71
N LEU A 41 -6.55 6.37 7.52
CA LEU A 41 -5.28 6.93 8.00
C LEU A 41 -4.11 6.41 7.16
N GLY A 42 -3.48 7.29 6.38
CA GLY A 42 -2.36 7.00 5.49
C GLY A 42 -2.42 7.79 4.19
N GLY A 43 -1.27 7.97 3.51
CA GLY A 43 -1.12 8.80 2.31
C GLY A 43 -0.52 8.09 1.10
N GLY A 44 -0.36 6.76 1.13
CA GLY A 44 0.11 5.96 0.00
C GLY A 44 -1.03 5.37 -0.82
N ASN A 45 -0.73 4.75 -1.98
CA ASN A 45 -1.72 4.16 -2.90
C ASN A 45 -2.72 3.23 -2.19
N VAL A 46 -2.25 2.40 -1.24
CA VAL A 46 -3.13 1.49 -0.47
C VAL A 46 -4.19 2.24 0.34
N ALA A 47 -3.91 3.46 0.80
CA ALA A 47 -4.92 4.27 1.50
C ALA A 47 -6.02 4.73 0.53
N PHE A 48 -5.64 5.10 -0.68
CA PHE A 48 -6.60 5.43 -1.74
C PHE A 48 -7.39 4.21 -2.21
N ASP A 49 -6.76 3.04 -2.33
CA ASP A 49 -7.46 1.77 -2.57
C ASP A 49 -8.53 1.51 -1.51
N CYS A 50 -8.20 1.70 -0.23
CA CYS A 50 -9.16 1.54 0.87
C CYS A 50 -10.30 2.55 0.76
N ALA A 51 -10.02 3.82 0.56
CA ALA A 51 -11.01 4.87 0.49
C ALA A 51 -11.98 4.67 -0.70
N ARG A 52 -11.44 4.40 -1.88
CA ARG A 52 -12.22 4.16 -3.10
C ARG A 52 -13.02 2.84 -3.05
N THR A 53 -12.45 1.79 -2.43
CA THR A 53 -13.18 0.55 -2.16
C THR A 53 -14.33 0.77 -1.20
N ALA A 54 -14.13 1.52 -0.12
CA ALA A 54 -15.16 1.86 0.84
C ALA A 54 -16.32 2.64 0.16
N LYS A 55 -16.01 3.56 -0.75
CA LYS A 55 -17.00 4.29 -1.54
C LYS A 55 -17.89 3.33 -2.34
N ARG A 56 -17.28 2.38 -3.05
CA ARG A 56 -18.00 1.36 -3.85
C ARG A 56 -18.81 0.39 -3.01
N LEU A 57 -18.46 0.21 -1.75
CA LEU A 57 -19.22 -0.59 -0.79
C LEU A 57 -20.34 0.21 -0.09
N GLY A 58 -20.56 1.47 -0.48
CA GLY A 58 -21.69 2.29 -0.04
C GLY A 58 -21.42 3.16 1.18
N ALA A 59 -20.16 3.49 1.48
CA ALA A 59 -19.81 4.54 2.42
C ALA A 59 -20.28 5.91 1.87
N GLU A 60 -20.85 6.74 2.74
CA GLU A 60 -21.46 8.01 2.36
C GLU A 60 -20.46 9.17 2.46
N GLU A 61 -19.67 9.19 3.52
CA GLU A 61 -18.65 10.21 3.79
C GLU A 61 -17.32 9.54 4.08
N ILE A 62 -16.27 9.94 3.33
CA ILE A 62 -14.97 9.34 3.44
C ILE A 62 -13.90 10.42 3.52
N HIS A 63 -13.12 10.39 4.60
CA HIS A 63 -11.96 11.23 4.83
C HIS A 63 -10.69 10.39 4.76
N LEU A 64 -9.67 10.87 4.07
CA LEU A 64 -8.34 10.29 4.03
C LEU A 64 -7.36 11.30 4.59
N ALA A 65 -6.63 10.94 5.65
CA ALA A 65 -5.69 11.84 6.31
C ALA A 65 -4.28 11.23 6.38
N CYS A 66 -3.26 12.06 6.19
CA CYS A 66 -1.86 11.63 6.23
C CYS A 66 -0.93 12.72 6.80
N LEU A 67 0.23 12.28 7.27
CA LEU A 67 1.27 13.16 7.83
C LEU A 67 1.96 14.01 6.77
N GLU A 68 2.06 13.47 5.56
CA GLU A 68 2.74 14.10 4.43
C GLU A 68 1.97 15.34 3.95
N ALA A 69 2.70 16.40 3.61
CA ALA A 69 2.13 17.51 2.85
C ALA A 69 1.73 17.07 1.44
N ARG A 70 0.81 17.78 0.81
CA ARG A 70 0.20 17.40 -0.48
C ARG A 70 1.22 17.13 -1.59
N ASP A 71 2.28 17.90 -1.65
CA ASP A 71 3.33 17.85 -2.67
C ASP A 71 4.37 16.72 -2.46
N VAL A 72 4.35 16.08 -1.28
CA VAL A 72 5.25 14.97 -0.92
C VAL A 72 4.51 13.69 -0.55
N MET A 73 3.21 13.62 -0.81
CA MET A 73 2.44 12.39 -0.68
C MET A 73 3.04 11.31 -1.58
N THR A 74 3.04 10.06 -1.08
CA THR A 74 3.64 8.92 -1.80
C THR A 74 2.67 8.23 -2.75
N ALA A 75 1.40 8.58 -2.74
CA ALA A 75 0.41 8.09 -3.70
C ALA A 75 0.60 8.75 -5.07
N ASP A 76 0.23 8.02 -6.11
CA ASP A 76 0.24 8.54 -7.47
C ASP A 76 -0.78 9.67 -7.63
N GLU A 77 -0.42 10.71 -8.38
CA GLU A 77 -1.26 11.89 -8.61
C GLU A 77 -2.61 11.52 -9.23
N GLU A 78 -2.62 10.50 -10.07
CA GLU A 78 -3.84 9.97 -10.69
C GLU A 78 -4.80 9.39 -9.65
N GLU A 79 -4.28 8.61 -8.68
CA GLU A 79 -5.08 8.04 -7.59
C GLU A 79 -5.68 9.13 -6.69
N ILE A 80 -4.89 10.16 -6.38
CA ILE A 80 -5.35 11.29 -5.58
C ILE A 80 -6.47 12.03 -6.31
N THR A 81 -6.26 12.35 -7.58
CA THR A 81 -7.22 13.09 -8.41
C THR A 81 -8.53 12.32 -8.54
N GLN A 82 -8.46 11.04 -8.90
CA GLN A 82 -9.65 10.20 -9.06
C GLN A 82 -10.43 10.03 -7.75
N ALA A 83 -9.73 9.91 -6.62
CA ALA A 83 -10.38 9.83 -5.32
C ALA A 83 -11.15 11.13 -4.98
N GLN A 84 -10.55 12.29 -5.27
CA GLN A 84 -11.21 13.58 -5.06
C GLN A 84 -12.42 13.76 -5.98
N GLU A 85 -12.33 13.33 -7.24
CA GLU A 85 -13.46 13.31 -8.19
C GLU A 85 -14.61 12.41 -7.69
N GLU A 86 -14.28 11.30 -7.03
CA GLU A 86 -15.24 10.37 -6.40
C GLU A 86 -15.82 10.90 -5.08
N GLY A 87 -15.46 12.13 -4.67
CA GLY A 87 -15.98 12.81 -3.47
C GLY A 87 -15.31 12.40 -2.17
N ILE A 88 -14.08 11.86 -2.22
CA ILE A 88 -13.27 11.57 -1.03
C ILE A 88 -12.55 12.86 -0.59
N PHE A 89 -12.68 13.19 0.69
CA PHE A 89 -12.02 14.34 1.30
C PHE A 89 -10.58 13.98 1.69
N VAL A 90 -9.60 14.59 1.03
CA VAL A 90 -8.18 14.34 1.29
C VAL A 90 -7.62 15.43 2.19
N HIS A 91 -7.07 15.05 3.35
CA HIS A 91 -6.50 15.90 4.38
C HIS A 91 -4.99 15.63 4.52
N PRO A 92 -4.13 16.27 3.73
CA PRO A 92 -2.68 16.17 3.90
C PRO A 92 -2.22 16.95 5.13
N ALA A 93 -1.01 16.69 5.58
CA ALA A 93 -0.37 17.35 6.72
C ALA A 93 -1.22 17.33 8.00
N GLN A 94 -1.72 16.14 8.37
CA GLN A 94 -2.50 15.90 9.58
C GLN A 94 -1.83 14.86 10.47
N THR A 95 -1.76 15.12 11.78
CA THR A 95 -1.42 14.09 12.77
C THR A 95 -2.67 13.29 13.14
N PHE A 96 -2.44 12.13 13.73
CA PHE A 96 -3.48 11.29 14.31
C PHE A 96 -3.28 11.29 15.82
N GLU A 97 -4.09 12.06 16.56
CA GLU A 97 -3.89 12.23 18.00
C GLU A 97 -4.53 11.09 18.80
N ARG A 98 -5.79 10.83 18.56
CA ARG A 98 -6.52 9.68 19.12
C ARG A 98 -7.76 9.34 18.31
N ILE A 99 -8.21 8.12 18.41
CA ILE A 99 -9.51 7.66 17.94
C ILE A 99 -10.47 7.80 19.13
N THR A 100 -11.60 8.45 18.90
CA THR A 100 -12.59 8.72 19.96
C THR A 100 -13.68 7.66 19.97
N GLY A 101 -14.27 7.41 21.14
CA GLY A 101 -15.34 6.46 21.38
C GLY A 101 -15.26 5.81 22.75
N GLU A 102 -16.26 5.08 23.15
CA GLU A 102 -16.25 4.23 24.35
C GLU A 102 -16.05 2.76 23.95
N ASP A 103 -17.05 2.13 23.34
CA ASP A 103 -16.96 0.77 22.79
C ASP A 103 -16.70 0.78 21.27
N HIS A 104 -17.26 1.77 20.55
CA HIS A 104 -17.16 1.94 19.10
C HIS A 104 -16.53 3.27 18.74
N VAL A 105 -15.95 3.33 17.55
CA VAL A 105 -15.44 4.56 16.97
C VAL A 105 -16.54 5.61 16.83
N THR A 106 -16.23 6.84 17.24
CA THR A 106 -17.08 8.02 17.01
C THR A 106 -16.40 9.09 16.17
N GLY A 107 -15.08 9.02 16.01
CA GLY A 107 -14.30 9.92 15.19
C GLY A 107 -12.80 9.85 15.51
N VAL A 108 -12.07 10.83 15.00
CA VAL A 108 -10.63 10.98 15.23
C VAL A 108 -10.31 12.44 15.50
N ASP A 109 -9.46 12.67 16.49
CA ASP A 109 -8.89 13.99 16.78
C ASP A 109 -7.56 14.16 16.01
N PHE A 110 -7.40 15.31 15.39
CA PHE A 110 -6.26 15.70 14.55
C PHE A 110 -5.64 17.01 14.97
N MET A 111 -4.40 17.22 14.54
CA MET A 111 -3.73 18.52 14.51
C MET A 111 -3.01 18.69 13.16
N ASN A 112 -2.86 19.93 12.71
CA ASN A 112 -2.07 20.22 11.52
C ASN A 112 -0.58 19.94 11.77
N VAL A 113 0.10 19.44 10.73
CA VAL A 113 1.54 19.20 10.71
C VAL A 113 2.23 20.37 10.01
N LYS A 114 3.18 21.02 10.69
CA LYS A 114 4.07 22.03 10.09
C LYS A 114 5.20 21.38 9.31
N SER A 115 5.81 20.37 9.89
CA SER A 115 6.89 19.62 9.27
C SER A 115 6.84 18.14 9.68
N PHE A 116 7.22 17.27 8.76
CA PHE A 116 7.32 15.84 8.96
C PHE A 116 8.61 15.33 8.33
N THR A 117 9.45 14.67 9.13
CA THR A 117 10.70 14.06 8.70
C THR A 117 10.95 12.75 9.44
N PHE A 118 11.96 12.01 9.03
CA PHE A 118 12.44 10.84 9.75
C PHE A 118 13.85 11.09 10.31
N ASP A 119 14.10 10.65 11.54
CA ASP A 119 15.43 10.63 12.12
C ASP A 119 16.31 9.53 11.49
N GLU A 120 17.60 9.46 11.90
CA GLU A 120 18.56 8.44 11.46
C GLU A 120 18.08 7.00 11.75
N ASN A 121 17.23 6.82 12.76
CA ASN A 121 16.62 5.55 13.13
C ASN A 121 15.28 5.30 12.45
N ARG A 122 14.90 6.15 11.47
CA ARG A 122 13.59 6.14 10.79
C ARG A 122 12.40 6.26 11.76
N ARG A 123 12.53 7.05 12.82
CA ARG A 123 11.40 7.46 13.67
C ARG A 123 10.85 8.76 13.12
N ALA A 124 9.53 8.87 13.09
CA ALA A 124 8.85 10.08 12.67
C ALA A 124 9.15 11.23 13.65
N ILE A 125 9.62 12.34 13.12
CA ILE A 125 9.73 13.63 13.80
C ILE A 125 8.62 14.49 13.22
N ILE A 126 7.66 14.88 14.07
CA ILE A 126 6.47 15.63 13.65
C ILE A 126 6.47 16.94 14.45
N GLU A 127 6.47 18.05 13.73
CA GLU A 127 6.22 19.37 14.30
C GLU A 127 4.75 19.73 14.08
N LYS A 128 4.00 19.91 15.16
CA LYS A 128 2.57 20.21 15.15
C LYS A 128 2.32 21.72 15.16
N GLU A 129 1.20 22.13 14.62
CA GLU A 129 0.72 23.50 14.71
C GLU A 129 -0.15 23.66 15.95
N GLU A 130 0.33 24.45 16.92
CA GLU A 130 -0.43 24.72 18.15
C GLU A 130 -1.74 25.46 17.84
N GLY A 131 -2.84 25.01 18.48
CA GLY A 131 -4.16 25.60 18.31
C GLY A 131 -4.88 25.18 17.02
N SER A 132 -4.39 24.12 16.36
CA SER A 132 -5.01 23.54 15.15
C SER A 132 -5.82 22.27 15.43
N GLU A 133 -6.08 21.98 16.70
CA GLU A 133 -6.84 20.80 17.11
C GLU A 133 -8.23 20.81 16.46
N HIS A 134 -8.61 19.72 15.85
CA HIS A 134 -9.93 19.54 15.27
C HIS A 134 -10.36 18.08 15.29
N HIS A 135 -11.64 17.85 15.13
CA HIS A 135 -12.25 16.54 15.17
C HIS A 135 -13.00 16.26 13.85
N ILE A 136 -12.92 15.01 13.39
CA ILE A 136 -13.71 14.50 12.29
C ILE A 136 -14.51 13.31 12.81
N ASP A 137 -15.83 13.38 12.67
CA ASP A 137 -16.74 12.30 13.04
C ASP A 137 -16.57 11.09 12.11
N ALA A 138 -16.60 9.89 12.66
CA ALA A 138 -16.59 8.64 11.90
C ALA A 138 -17.19 7.50 12.72
N ASP A 139 -17.67 6.47 12.03
CA ASP A 139 -18.06 5.19 12.63
C ASP A 139 -17.05 4.07 12.30
N THR A 140 -16.11 4.34 11.40
CA THR A 140 -15.07 3.40 10.99
C THR A 140 -13.75 4.12 10.77
N VAL A 141 -12.66 3.53 11.27
CA VAL A 141 -11.28 3.96 10.99
C VAL A 141 -10.49 2.83 10.34
N ILE A 142 -9.90 3.09 9.19
CA ILE A 142 -9.06 2.12 8.47
C ILE A 142 -7.60 2.57 8.57
N PHE A 143 -6.74 1.77 9.23
CA PHE A 143 -5.31 1.99 9.21
C PHE A 143 -4.71 1.54 7.88
N ALA A 144 -4.12 2.47 7.13
CA ALA A 144 -3.41 2.22 5.87
C ALA A 144 -1.96 2.76 5.92
N VAL A 145 -1.31 2.61 7.08
CA VAL A 145 0.03 3.12 7.41
C VAL A 145 1.15 2.09 7.22
N GLY A 146 0.97 1.22 6.26
CA GLY A 146 1.92 0.18 5.89
C GLY A 146 1.49 -1.22 6.27
N GLN A 147 2.35 -2.18 5.92
CA GLN A 147 2.14 -3.61 6.14
C GLN A 147 3.44 -4.25 6.64
N ARG A 148 3.31 -5.37 7.34
CA ARG A 148 4.42 -6.18 7.82
C ARG A 148 4.19 -7.66 7.49
N PRO A 149 5.26 -8.44 7.26
CA PRO A 149 5.16 -9.88 7.17
C PRO A 149 4.50 -10.46 8.43
N ASP A 150 3.54 -11.37 8.23
CA ASP A 150 2.88 -12.10 9.31
C ASP A 150 3.64 -13.40 9.59
N ILE A 151 4.87 -13.25 10.06
CA ILE A 151 5.77 -14.35 10.39
C ILE A 151 6.11 -14.23 11.85
N THR A 152 6.05 -15.37 12.55
CA THR A 152 6.37 -15.47 13.96
C THR A 152 7.76 -16.05 14.16
N GLU A 153 8.37 -15.82 15.32
CA GLU A 153 9.65 -16.41 15.72
C GLU A 153 9.63 -17.97 15.71
N GLU A 154 8.45 -18.57 15.85
CA GLU A 154 8.24 -20.03 15.77
C GLU A 154 8.66 -20.63 14.41
N ALA A 155 8.74 -19.82 13.36
CA ALA A 155 9.25 -20.24 12.06
C ALA A 155 10.76 -20.55 12.08
N GLY A 156 11.48 -20.20 13.16
CA GLY A 156 12.93 -20.43 13.31
C GLY A 156 13.80 -19.57 12.37
N LEU A 157 13.21 -18.60 11.70
CA LEU A 157 13.88 -17.68 10.79
C LEU A 157 14.41 -16.45 11.55
N GLU A 158 15.56 -15.97 11.14
CA GLU A 158 16.05 -14.68 11.62
C GLU A 158 15.18 -13.56 11.03
N LEU A 159 14.61 -12.73 11.94
CA LEU A 159 13.75 -11.63 11.58
C LEU A 159 14.46 -10.29 11.80
N GLY A 160 14.37 -9.44 10.81
CA GLY A 160 14.83 -8.06 10.85
C GLY A 160 13.74 -7.10 11.29
N ARG A 161 13.98 -5.81 11.02
CA ARG A 161 13.04 -4.74 11.35
C ARG A 161 11.70 -4.94 10.65
N GLY A 162 10.60 -4.81 11.41
CA GLY A 162 9.25 -4.92 10.88
C GLY A 162 8.87 -6.36 10.46
N ASN A 163 9.49 -7.36 11.08
CA ASN A 163 9.31 -8.79 10.81
C ASN A 163 9.76 -9.21 9.40
N SER A 164 10.63 -8.42 8.73
CA SER A 164 11.23 -8.87 7.47
C SER A 164 12.11 -10.08 7.71
N ILE A 165 12.13 -11.01 6.76
CA ILE A 165 13.05 -12.16 6.82
C ILE A 165 14.45 -11.67 6.45
N VAL A 166 15.45 -12.02 7.28
CA VAL A 166 16.85 -11.76 6.99
C VAL A 166 17.35 -12.82 6.00
N VAL A 167 17.91 -12.37 4.89
CA VAL A 167 18.62 -13.20 3.91
C VAL A 167 20.12 -12.88 3.97
N LYS A 168 20.96 -13.79 3.52
CA LYS A 168 22.41 -13.62 3.60
C LYS A 168 22.90 -12.40 2.83
N ASP A 169 22.35 -12.16 1.65
CA ASP A 169 22.65 -10.96 0.84
C ASP A 169 21.42 -10.59 0.01
N MET A 170 20.92 -9.37 0.19
CA MET A 170 19.69 -8.91 -0.48
C MET A 170 19.80 -8.85 -2.01
N GLU A 171 21.02 -8.75 -2.55
CA GLU A 171 21.24 -8.66 -4.00
C GLU A 171 21.73 -10.00 -4.59
N LYS A 172 22.45 -10.82 -3.81
CA LYS A 172 23.19 -11.95 -4.34
C LYS A 172 22.84 -13.30 -3.75
N ASP A 173 22.26 -13.36 -2.55
CA ASP A 173 21.98 -14.61 -1.85
C ASP A 173 20.66 -14.51 -1.05
N LYS A 174 19.61 -15.07 -1.63
CA LYS A 174 18.25 -15.10 -1.05
C LYS A 174 18.06 -16.21 0.00
N SER A 175 19.12 -16.98 0.35
CA SER A 175 19.03 -17.99 1.41
C SER A 175 18.89 -17.34 2.78
N THR A 176 18.08 -17.96 3.63
CA THR A 176 17.82 -17.50 5.00
C THR A 176 18.85 -18.09 5.99
N SER A 177 18.66 -17.84 7.29
CA SER A 177 19.40 -18.50 8.37
C SER A 177 19.14 -20.00 8.46
N VAL A 178 18.07 -20.48 7.87
CA VAL A 178 17.66 -21.90 7.88
C VAL A 178 18.01 -22.52 6.52
N GLU A 179 18.78 -23.60 6.55
CA GLU A 179 19.19 -24.33 5.34
C GLU A 179 17.98 -24.82 4.54
N GLY A 180 18.03 -24.63 3.21
CA GLY A 180 16.97 -25.01 2.29
C GLY A 180 15.77 -24.05 2.26
N ILE A 181 15.77 -22.97 3.05
CA ILE A 181 14.75 -21.93 3.02
C ILE A 181 15.30 -20.67 2.37
N PHE A 182 14.56 -20.17 1.39
CA PHE A 182 14.86 -18.93 0.64
C PHE A 182 13.70 -17.95 0.82
N ALA A 183 14.00 -16.65 0.77
CA ALA A 183 13.00 -15.60 0.87
C ALA A 183 13.21 -14.53 -0.21
N ALA A 184 12.10 -14.00 -0.74
CA ALA A 184 12.13 -13.02 -1.83
C ALA A 184 10.94 -12.05 -1.75
N GLY A 185 11.02 -10.93 -2.46
CA GLY A 185 9.95 -9.94 -2.56
C GLY A 185 9.77 -9.12 -1.29
N ASP A 186 8.54 -8.65 -1.07
CA ASP A 186 8.20 -7.74 0.03
C ASP A 186 8.54 -8.27 1.43
N VAL A 187 8.65 -9.57 1.58
CA VAL A 187 8.99 -10.19 2.87
C VAL A 187 10.41 -9.89 3.31
N ILE A 188 11.31 -9.53 2.37
CA ILE A 188 12.71 -9.17 2.66
C ILE A 188 12.97 -7.66 2.51
N TYR A 189 12.32 -6.99 1.53
CA TYR A 189 12.58 -5.57 1.24
C TYR A 189 11.60 -4.60 1.91
N GLY A 190 10.45 -5.09 2.42
CA GLY A 190 9.26 -4.30 2.63
C GLY A 190 8.53 -4.04 1.31
N THR A 191 7.42 -3.32 1.34
CA THR A 191 6.59 -3.05 0.16
C THR A 191 7.37 -2.28 -0.90
N LYS A 192 7.45 -2.86 -2.09
CA LYS A 192 8.12 -2.33 -3.29
C LYS A 192 7.21 -2.49 -4.51
N SER A 193 7.77 -2.33 -5.72
CA SER A 193 7.03 -2.54 -6.95
C SER A 193 6.86 -4.03 -7.28
N VAL A 194 5.81 -4.35 -8.05
CA VAL A 194 5.55 -5.71 -8.57
C VAL A 194 6.75 -6.23 -9.37
N ILE A 195 7.40 -5.38 -10.18
CA ILE A 195 8.58 -5.75 -10.98
C ILE A 195 9.74 -6.20 -10.09
N MET A 196 10.02 -5.48 -9.01
CA MET A 196 11.08 -5.87 -8.06
C MET A 196 10.74 -7.18 -7.33
N ALA A 197 9.47 -7.41 -7.02
CA ALA A 197 9.04 -8.67 -6.41
C ALA A 197 9.22 -9.86 -7.37
N ILE A 198 8.90 -9.68 -8.66
CA ILE A 198 9.10 -10.69 -9.70
C ILE A 198 10.60 -10.98 -9.90
N GLU A 199 11.44 -9.95 -10.01
CA GLU A 199 12.90 -10.09 -10.14
C GLU A 199 13.48 -10.88 -8.97
N SER A 200 13.17 -10.45 -7.75
CA SER A 200 13.61 -11.13 -6.53
C SER A 200 13.16 -12.60 -6.45
N GLY A 201 11.92 -12.88 -6.91
CA GLY A 201 11.41 -14.24 -7.00
C GLY A 201 12.18 -15.10 -8.01
N ARG A 202 12.53 -14.54 -9.17
CA ARG A 202 13.36 -15.21 -10.18
C ARG A 202 14.78 -15.49 -9.68
N GLU A 203 15.40 -14.55 -8.98
CA GLU A 203 16.70 -14.74 -8.36
C GLU A 203 16.65 -15.87 -7.31
N ALA A 204 15.64 -15.89 -6.46
CA ALA A 204 15.45 -16.98 -5.50
C ALA A 204 15.23 -18.32 -6.19
N ALA A 205 14.45 -18.39 -7.26
CA ALA A 205 14.22 -19.60 -8.04
C ALA A 205 15.53 -20.16 -8.64
N SER A 206 16.38 -19.29 -9.22
CA SER A 206 17.70 -19.67 -9.73
C SER A 206 18.61 -20.26 -8.62
N GLN A 207 18.55 -19.66 -7.43
CA GLN A 207 19.34 -20.13 -6.29
C GLN A 207 18.80 -21.45 -5.72
N ILE A 208 17.49 -21.64 -5.70
CA ILE A 208 16.88 -22.90 -5.33
C ILE A 208 17.27 -24.02 -6.30
N ASP A 209 17.26 -23.74 -7.61
CA ASP A 209 17.70 -24.70 -8.62
C ASP A 209 19.15 -25.14 -8.37
N LYS A 210 20.07 -24.19 -8.15
CA LYS A 210 21.48 -24.49 -7.78
C LYS A 210 21.58 -25.30 -6.48
N TYR A 211 20.79 -24.97 -5.47
CA TYR A 211 20.75 -25.69 -4.22
C TYR A 211 20.33 -27.16 -4.40
N LEU A 212 19.44 -27.41 -5.36
CA LEU A 212 18.96 -28.75 -5.70
C LEU A 212 19.86 -29.49 -6.70
N GLY A 213 20.99 -28.88 -7.13
CA GLY A 213 21.97 -29.49 -8.01
C GLY A 213 21.83 -29.12 -9.49
N GLY A 214 20.98 -28.17 -9.83
CA GLY A 214 20.89 -27.57 -11.15
C GLY A 214 21.99 -26.53 -11.40
N ASP A 215 21.98 -25.91 -12.58
CA ASP A 215 22.92 -24.86 -12.99
C ASP A 215 22.44 -23.44 -12.66
N GLY A 216 21.18 -23.30 -12.25
CA GLY A 216 20.52 -22.03 -11.94
C GLY A 216 19.99 -21.30 -13.16
N ASP A 217 20.03 -21.90 -14.33
CA ASP A 217 19.42 -21.34 -15.53
C ASP A 217 17.91 -21.62 -15.53
N ILE A 218 17.14 -20.61 -15.14
CA ILE A 218 15.68 -20.60 -15.16
C ILE A 218 15.14 -19.79 -16.36
N SER A 219 15.97 -19.53 -17.37
CA SER A 219 15.54 -18.77 -18.53
C SER A 219 14.49 -19.52 -19.34
N GLU A 220 13.40 -18.84 -19.66
CA GLU A 220 12.33 -19.31 -20.53
C GLU A 220 12.32 -18.49 -21.81
N LYS A 221 12.35 -19.17 -22.96
CA LYS A 221 12.13 -18.51 -24.23
C LYS A 221 10.62 -18.37 -24.45
N LEU A 222 10.07 -17.22 -24.04
CA LEU A 222 8.63 -16.92 -24.17
C LEU A 222 8.19 -16.66 -25.60
N ALA A 223 9.12 -16.40 -26.52
CA ALA A 223 8.85 -16.20 -27.94
C ALA A 223 9.94 -16.88 -28.77
N PRO A 224 9.62 -17.38 -29.99
CA PRO A 224 10.62 -17.86 -30.89
C PRO A 224 11.63 -16.75 -31.22
N GLU A 225 12.90 -17.11 -31.40
CA GLU A 225 13.90 -16.18 -31.90
C GLU A 225 13.46 -15.69 -33.28
N GLN A 226 13.01 -14.46 -33.34
CA GLN A 226 12.75 -13.78 -34.61
C GLN A 226 13.94 -12.83 -34.84
N ASN A 227 14.36 -12.72 -36.09
CA ASN A 227 15.22 -11.63 -36.49
C ASN A 227 14.51 -10.33 -36.11
N ALA A 228 15.08 -9.58 -35.17
CA ALA A 228 14.48 -8.33 -34.74
C ALA A 228 14.34 -7.42 -35.98
N ASP A 229 13.11 -7.10 -36.36
CA ASP A 229 12.88 -6.04 -37.31
C ASP A 229 13.29 -4.72 -36.66
N PRO A 230 14.33 -4.03 -37.18
CA PRO A 230 14.79 -2.78 -36.58
C PRO A 230 13.74 -1.67 -36.64
N TYR A 231 12.65 -1.88 -37.38
CA TYR A 231 11.55 -0.93 -37.53
C TYR A 231 10.30 -1.30 -36.74
N ILE A 232 10.33 -2.38 -35.95
CA ILE A 232 9.23 -2.75 -35.06
C ILE A 232 8.87 -1.55 -34.17
N GLY A 233 7.60 -1.12 -34.22
CA GLY A 233 7.09 0.03 -33.48
C GLY A 233 7.44 1.39 -34.07
N GLN A 234 8.14 1.47 -35.21
CA GLN A 234 8.40 2.72 -35.93
C GLN A 234 7.41 2.88 -37.06
N CYS A 235 6.51 3.84 -36.94
CA CYS A 235 5.65 4.30 -38.02
C CYS A 235 6.07 5.69 -38.47
N PRO A 236 5.98 6.02 -39.78
CA PRO A 236 6.16 7.40 -40.24
C PRO A 236 5.21 8.33 -39.49
N GLY A 237 5.75 9.37 -38.84
CA GLY A 237 4.95 10.30 -38.04
C GLY A 237 4.73 9.90 -36.58
N PHE A 238 5.14 8.72 -36.14
CA PHE A 238 4.93 8.25 -34.76
C PHE A 238 5.41 9.25 -33.66
N GLY A 239 6.52 9.94 -33.92
CA GLY A 239 7.04 10.97 -33.00
C GLY A 239 6.23 12.27 -32.95
N TYR A 240 5.20 12.41 -33.79
CA TYR A 240 4.35 13.59 -33.86
C TYR A 240 2.91 13.32 -33.40
N GLU A 241 2.58 12.09 -33.07
CA GLU A 241 1.28 11.74 -32.48
C GLU A 241 1.32 12.04 -30.98
N GLU A 242 0.30 12.73 -30.51
CA GLU A 242 0.10 12.93 -29.07
C GLU A 242 -0.15 11.57 -28.40
N ARG A 243 0.31 11.43 -27.16
CA ARG A 243 0.01 10.26 -26.34
C ARG A 243 -1.51 10.10 -26.23
N LYS A 244 -2.00 8.91 -26.58
CA LYS A 244 -3.40 8.57 -26.38
C LYS A 244 -3.63 8.28 -24.92
N GLU A 245 -4.44 9.10 -24.28
CA GLU A 245 -4.88 8.85 -22.93
C GLU A 245 -5.91 7.72 -22.90
N PRO A 246 -5.87 6.83 -21.90
CA PRO A 246 -6.89 5.83 -21.72
C PRO A 246 -8.24 6.51 -21.45
N ARG A 247 -9.32 5.92 -21.96
CA ARG A 247 -10.66 6.38 -21.61
C ARG A 247 -10.93 5.98 -20.17
N ILE A 248 -11.27 6.96 -19.33
CA ILE A 248 -11.66 6.76 -17.95
C ILE A 248 -13.16 7.07 -17.85
N ASP A 249 -13.92 6.18 -17.25
CA ASP A 249 -15.33 6.40 -16.99
C ASP A 249 -15.55 7.58 -16.05
N LYS A 250 -16.70 8.25 -16.14
CA LYS A 250 -17.02 9.39 -15.28
C LYS A 250 -17.08 8.96 -13.81
N ALA A 251 -16.78 9.91 -12.92
CA ALA A 251 -16.74 9.65 -11.49
C ALA A 251 -18.06 9.04 -10.95
N GLU A 252 -19.21 9.50 -11.45
CA GLU A 252 -20.51 9.00 -11.06
C GLU A 252 -20.71 7.52 -11.45
N GLU A 253 -20.16 7.10 -12.61
CA GLU A 253 -20.25 5.73 -13.11
C GLU A 253 -19.30 4.79 -12.37
N ARG A 254 -18.10 5.31 -11.98
CA ARG A 254 -17.06 4.54 -11.26
C ARG A 254 -17.41 4.24 -9.81
N GLN A 255 -18.25 5.05 -9.17
CA GLN A 255 -18.61 4.89 -7.75
C GLN A 255 -19.48 3.68 -7.47
N ASP A 256 -20.25 3.21 -8.45
CA ASP A 256 -21.23 2.13 -8.28
C ASP A 256 -20.66 0.73 -8.66
N ASN A 257 -19.43 0.65 -9.12
CA ASN A 257 -18.82 -0.61 -9.55
C ASN A 257 -17.30 -0.60 -9.42
N PHE A 258 -16.67 -1.77 -9.59
CA PHE A 258 -15.21 -1.92 -9.58
C PHE A 258 -14.57 -1.84 -10.97
N ASN A 259 -15.29 -1.44 -12.01
CA ASN A 259 -14.74 -1.16 -13.32
C ASN A 259 -14.13 0.23 -13.32
N LEU A 260 -12.92 0.35 -13.83
CA LEU A 260 -12.20 1.63 -13.93
C LEU A 260 -12.28 2.22 -15.34
N PHE A 261 -12.58 1.35 -16.33
CA PHE A 261 -12.55 1.68 -17.74
C PHE A 261 -13.79 1.17 -18.45
#